data_d169488dbc85ed637e4c2deb1639b213
#
_entry.id   d169488dbc85ed637e4c2deb1639b213
#
_cell.length_a   1.000
_cell.length_b   1.000
_cell.length_c   1.000
_cell.angle_alpha   90.00
_cell.angle_beta   90.00
_cell.angle_gamma   90.00
#
_symmetry.space_group_name_H-M   'P 1'
#
loop_
_entity.id
_entity.type
_entity.pdbx_description
1 polymer ?
#
loop_
_entity_poly.entity_id
_entity_poly.type
_entity_poly.pdbx_seq_one_letter_code
_entity_poly.pdbx_strand_id
1 'polypeptide(L)'
;MTTTTTKKRLGSSYRKLFISTTISNIGDGMSLIAYPWLASALTRNPLLIAGVALVQRLPWLIFTLPAGVITDRVDRKRAMVVADFARFGLTLVVALAVLSRQGTLPGADDLSKVTGTSSGLYILLLVATLLLGTGEVLRDNCGQTFMPSIVEVDQLEKANGRMWSAEGIANTFIGPPLGSLLLIAAFSLPFFVDAASFFAAAALVWSIPGSFRAQRPDDHVERPWKVEMAEGFRWLWSNELLRSMAIILGLMNLASALSGSVLVLFAQEILDVGPFVFTIMGFGFAAGGAVGANLAPRLSKRFGSGTCLAAVLATSAAGSFVVGLSSWWPLVMVVFGFVATVGATWNVITVSLRQSIIPPHLLGRVNSVYRFFAWGMMPIGAALGGVTVTVVSHLANRRVALRSAFFVDSAIYLCLFVIGRSKLTTAKLEAARTAVPA
;
A
#
# COMPACT_ATOMS: atom_id res chain seq x y z
N MET A 1 25.60 -37.05 -21.90
CA MET A 1 24.96 -36.03 -22.76
C MET A 1 24.51 -34.90 -21.88
N THR A 2 25.30 -33.84 -21.81
CA THR A 2 24.98 -32.61 -21.10
C THR A 2 24.02 -31.80 -21.97
N THR A 3 22.72 -31.88 -21.66
CA THR A 3 21.71 -31.01 -22.26
C THR A 3 21.95 -29.59 -21.78
N THR A 4 22.60 -28.78 -22.61
CA THR A 4 22.70 -27.33 -22.49
C THR A 4 21.25 -26.78 -22.59
N THR A 5 20.60 -26.58 -21.46
CA THR A 5 19.34 -25.82 -21.37
C THR A 5 19.62 -24.38 -21.78
N THR A 6 19.42 -24.07 -23.06
CA THR A 6 19.39 -22.68 -23.54
C THR A 6 18.33 -21.94 -22.75
N LYS A 7 18.76 -21.01 -21.89
CA LYS A 7 17.86 -20.12 -21.12
C LYS A 7 16.97 -19.38 -22.11
N LYS A 8 15.75 -19.87 -22.34
CA LYS A 8 14.73 -19.19 -23.15
C LYS A 8 14.57 -17.73 -22.66
N ARG A 9 14.67 -16.77 -23.56
CA ARG A 9 14.51 -15.35 -23.25
C ARG A 9 13.03 -15.03 -23.18
N LEU A 10 12.62 -14.26 -22.18
CA LEU A 10 11.28 -13.66 -22.12
C LEU A 10 11.07 -12.77 -23.37
N GLY A 11 9.92 -12.92 -24.04
CA GLY A 11 9.63 -12.29 -25.35
C GLY A 11 9.63 -10.76 -25.35
N SER A 12 9.55 -10.16 -26.54
CA SER A 12 9.53 -8.70 -26.71
C SER A 12 8.30 -8.06 -26.05
N SER A 13 7.13 -8.73 -26.10
CA SER A 13 5.90 -8.26 -25.46
C SER A 13 6.03 -8.17 -23.93
N TYR A 14 6.65 -9.18 -23.31
CA TYR A 14 6.97 -9.11 -21.89
C TYR A 14 7.91 -7.94 -21.55
N ARG A 15 8.96 -7.74 -22.37
CA ARG A 15 9.91 -6.64 -22.14
C ARG A 15 9.21 -5.27 -22.19
N LYS A 16 8.28 -5.07 -23.13
CA LYS A 16 7.49 -3.85 -23.23
C LYS A 16 6.58 -3.66 -22.03
N LEU A 17 5.88 -4.71 -21.59
CA LEU A 17 5.07 -4.70 -20.38
C LEU A 17 5.91 -4.40 -19.14
N PHE A 18 7.06 -5.06 -19.00
CA PHE A 18 7.99 -4.88 -17.89
C PHE A 18 8.46 -3.43 -17.76
N ILE A 19 8.93 -2.84 -18.88
CA ILE A 19 9.40 -1.45 -18.92
C ILE A 19 8.23 -0.49 -18.62
N SER A 20 7.07 -0.71 -19.26
CA SER A 20 5.86 0.08 -19.01
C SER A 20 5.49 0.10 -17.53
N THR A 21 5.39 -1.08 -16.90
CA THR A 21 5.05 -1.20 -15.47
C THR A 21 6.12 -0.58 -14.58
N THR A 22 7.39 -0.77 -14.89
CA THR A 22 8.48 -0.18 -14.10
C THR A 22 8.45 1.36 -14.16
N ILE A 23 8.25 1.95 -15.34
CA ILE A 23 8.17 3.41 -15.51
C ILE A 23 6.95 3.98 -14.77
N SER A 24 5.77 3.36 -14.91
CA SER A 24 4.57 3.77 -14.19
C SER A 24 4.76 3.70 -12.67
N ASN A 25 5.37 2.62 -12.16
CA ASN A 25 5.62 2.47 -10.73
C ASN A 25 6.65 3.46 -10.17
N ILE A 26 7.59 3.96 -10.99
CA ILE A 26 8.46 5.08 -10.58
C ILE A 26 7.60 6.34 -10.35
N GLY A 27 6.66 6.63 -11.27
CA GLY A 27 5.68 7.71 -11.13
C GLY A 27 4.82 7.56 -9.87
N ASP A 28 4.23 6.39 -9.67
CA ASP A 28 3.44 6.07 -8.49
C ASP A 28 4.27 6.26 -7.20
N GLY A 29 5.54 5.83 -7.19
CA GLY A 29 6.46 6.05 -6.08
C GLY A 29 6.75 7.53 -5.82
N MET A 30 6.88 8.39 -6.85
CA MET A 30 7.00 9.85 -6.68
C MET A 30 5.74 10.42 -6.04
N SER A 31 4.57 9.95 -6.42
CA SER A 31 3.29 10.38 -5.92
C SER A 31 3.10 10.09 -4.42
N LEU A 32 3.73 9.05 -3.86
CA LEU A 32 3.71 8.76 -2.41
C LEU A 32 4.26 9.92 -1.56
N ILE A 33 5.15 10.72 -2.12
CA ILE A 33 5.69 11.93 -1.45
C ILE A 33 4.97 13.18 -1.95
N ALA A 34 4.74 13.31 -3.25
CA ALA A 34 4.21 14.51 -3.85
C ALA A 34 2.81 14.88 -3.35
N TYR A 35 1.91 13.90 -3.22
CA TYR A 35 0.53 14.17 -2.80
C TYR A 35 0.42 14.64 -1.35
N PRO A 36 1.02 13.97 -0.34
CA PRO A 36 1.01 14.45 1.04
C PRO A 36 1.69 15.82 1.20
N TRP A 37 2.80 16.06 0.48
CA TRP A 37 3.49 17.34 0.52
C TRP A 37 2.67 18.47 -0.10
N LEU A 38 2.07 18.23 -1.26
CA LEU A 38 1.15 19.21 -1.87
C LEU A 38 -0.05 19.46 -0.95
N ALA A 39 -0.65 18.42 -0.38
CA ALA A 39 -1.76 18.59 0.57
C ALA A 39 -1.37 19.50 1.73
N SER A 40 -0.16 19.33 2.31
CA SER A 40 0.32 20.16 3.40
C SER A 40 0.69 21.60 2.97
N ALA A 41 0.98 21.83 1.69
CA ALA A 41 1.14 23.17 1.11
C ALA A 41 -0.20 23.88 0.84
N LEU A 42 -1.29 23.11 0.72
CA LEU A 42 -2.63 23.63 0.48
C LEU A 42 -3.42 23.88 1.76
N THR A 43 -3.09 23.17 2.85
CA THR A 43 -3.78 23.26 4.14
C THR A 43 -2.91 22.73 5.27
N ARG A 44 -3.07 23.31 6.46
CA ARG A 44 -2.48 22.76 7.70
C ARG A 44 -3.51 22.05 8.58
N ASN A 45 -4.73 21.89 8.08
CA ASN A 45 -5.78 21.18 8.80
C ASN A 45 -5.52 19.65 8.79
N PRO A 46 -5.34 19.01 9.95
CA PRO A 46 -5.00 17.59 10.02
C PRO A 46 -6.09 16.69 9.42
N LEU A 47 -7.36 17.08 9.56
CA LEU A 47 -8.48 16.32 9.02
C LEU A 47 -8.46 16.31 7.49
N LEU A 48 -8.15 17.44 6.86
CA LEU A 48 -8.04 17.54 5.41
C LEU A 48 -6.82 16.76 4.88
N ILE A 49 -5.68 16.83 5.55
CA ILE A 49 -4.49 16.05 5.17
C ILE A 49 -4.75 14.55 5.30
N ALA A 50 -5.38 14.12 6.40
CA ALA A 50 -5.79 12.74 6.57
C ALA A 50 -6.83 12.31 5.52
N GLY A 51 -7.66 13.22 5.03
CA GLY A 51 -8.60 13.01 3.93
C GLY A 51 -7.92 12.58 2.63
N VAL A 52 -6.74 13.11 2.31
CA VAL A 52 -5.95 12.66 1.14
C VAL A 52 -5.49 11.22 1.32
N ALA A 53 -4.95 10.86 2.48
CA ALA A 53 -4.53 9.49 2.79
C ALA A 53 -5.71 8.50 2.77
N LEU A 54 -6.89 8.92 3.22
CA LEU A 54 -8.13 8.15 3.13
C LEU A 54 -8.49 7.88 1.67
N VAL A 55 -8.55 8.94 0.85
CA VAL A 55 -8.96 8.86 -0.56
C VAL A 55 -7.98 8.03 -1.38
N GLN A 56 -6.69 8.03 -1.08
CA GLN A 56 -5.70 7.16 -1.72
C GLN A 56 -5.99 5.66 -1.53
N ARG A 57 -6.57 5.27 -0.40
CA ARG A 57 -6.86 3.86 -0.09
C ARG A 57 -8.25 3.40 -0.53
N LEU A 58 -9.16 4.34 -0.71
CA LEU A 58 -10.57 4.08 -1.01
C LEU A 58 -10.79 3.29 -2.32
N PRO A 59 -10.09 3.57 -3.44
CA PRO A 59 -10.23 2.81 -4.68
C PRO A 59 -9.95 1.32 -4.51
N TRP A 60 -8.92 0.96 -3.78
CA TRP A 60 -8.57 -0.43 -3.52
C TRP A 60 -9.65 -1.18 -2.72
N LEU A 61 -10.37 -0.49 -1.85
CA LEU A 61 -11.49 -1.06 -1.11
C LEU A 61 -12.73 -1.26 -1.99
N ILE A 62 -13.07 -0.24 -2.80
CA ILE A 62 -14.34 -0.18 -3.53
C ILE A 62 -14.23 -0.85 -4.91
N PHE A 63 -13.13 -0.61 -5.66
CA PHE A 63 -13.02 -0.97 -7.06
C PHE A 63 -12.28 -2.27 -7.34
N THR A 64 -11.64 -2.91 -6.38
CA THR A 64 -10.91 -4.17 -6.61
C THR A 64 -11.82 -5.27 -7.19
N LEU A 65 -13.03 -5.43 -6.65
CA LEU A 65 -13.99 -6.42 -7.15
C LEU A 65 -14.58 -6.03 -8.51
N PRO A 66 -15.11 -4.80 -8.72
CA PRO A 66 -15.56 -4.36 -10.04
C PRO A 66 -14.49 -4.43 -11.12
N ALA A 67 -13.23 -4.09 -10.79
CA ALA A 67 -12.12 -4.14 -11.74
C ALA A 67 -11.86 -5.57 -12.25
N GLY A 68 -11.97 -6.58 -11.39
CA GLY A 68 -11.88 -7.98 -11.81
C GLY A 68 -12.95 -8.34 -12.85
N VAL A 69 -14.21 -7.98 -12.58
CA VAL A 69 -15.33 -8.23 -13.51
C VAL A 69 -15.14 -7.50 -14.84
N ILE A 70 -14.67 -6.25 -14.80
CA ILE A 70 -14.36 -5.47 -16.00
C ILE A 70 -13.25 -6.15 -16.81
N THR A 71 -12.16 -6.56 -16.15
CA THR A 71 -11.00 -7.21 -16.76
C THR A 71 -11.38 -8.50 -17.50
N ASP A 72 -12.38 -9.22 -17.03
CA ASP A 72 -12.88 -10.46 -17.68
C ASP A 72 -13.77 -10.18 -18.91
N ARG A 73 -14.23 -8.94 -19.08
CA ARG A 73 -15.17 -8.56 -20.16
C ARG A 73 -14.53 -7.76 -21.30
N VAL A 74 -13.40 -7.13 -21.06
CA VAL A 74 -12.74 -6.22 -21.98
C VAL A 74 -11.44 -6.79 -22.54
N ASP A 75 -10.93 -6.18 -23.62
CA ASP A 75 -9.56 -6.42 -24.06
C ASP A 75 -8.59 -5.80 -23.03
N ARG A 76 -7.82 -6.65 -22.37
CA ARG A 76 -6.93 -6.28 -21.27
C ARG A 76 -5.90 -5.24 -21.67
N LYS A 77 -5.33 -5.36 -22.88
CA LYS A 77 -4.38 -4.38 -23.42
C LYS A 77 -5.05 -3.02 -23.59
N ARG A 78 -6.25 -2.98 -24.21
CA ARG A 78 -6.99 -1.72 -24.40
C ARG A 78 -7.36 -1.09 -23.07
N ALA A 79 -7.81 -1.88 -22.10
CA ALA A 79 -8.15 -1.39 -20.76
C ALA A 79 -6.94 -0.75 -20.05
N MET A 80 -5.76 -1.38 -20.12
CA MET A 80 -4.52 -0.82 -19.58
C MET A 80 -4.16 0.51 -20.25
N VAL A 81 -4.21 0.56 -21.59
CA VAL A 81 -3.89 1.78 -22.35
C VAL A 81 -4.84 2.92 -22.01
N VAL A 82 -6.15 2.65 -21.94
CA VAL A 82 -7.16 3.66 -21.58
C VAL A 82 -6.95 4.13 -20.14
N ALA A 83 -6.67 3.22 -19.22
CA ALA A 83 -6.39 3.58 -17.83
C ALA A 83 -5.14 4.47 -17.72
N ASP A 84 -4.04 4.12 -18.39
CA ASP A 84 -2.80 4.90 -18.36
C ASP A 84 -2.97 6.27 -19.04
N PHE A 85 -3.73 6.37 -20.17
CA PHE A 85 -4.05 7.67 -20.78
C PHE A 85 -4.98 8.52 -19.90
N ALA A 86 -5.94 7.93 -19.21
CA ALA A 86 -6.79 8.65 -18.27
C ALA A 86 -5.96 9.19 -17.09
N ARG A 87 -5.05 8.37 -16.55
CA ARG A 87 -4.10 8.77 -15.51
C ARG A 87 -3.18 9.89 -15.98
N PHE A 88 -2.62 9.78 -17.19
CA PHE A 88 -1.86 10.86 -17.84
C PHE A 88 -2.63 12.17 -17.85
N GLY A 89 -3.85 12.18 -18.40
CA GLY A 89 -4.68 13.38 -18.51
C GLY A 89 -5.00 14.00 -17.15
N LEU A 90 -5.38 13.17 -16.15
CA LEU A 90 -5.68 13.62 -14.80
C LEU A 90 -4.45 14.22 -14.11
N THR A 91 -3.30 13.53 -14.19
CA THR A 91 -2.06 14.00 -13.55
C THR A 91 -1.55 15.27 -14.26
N LEU A 92 -1.71 15.39 -15.58
CA LEU A 92 -1.38 16.60 -16.31
C LEU A 92 -2.26 17.79 -15.86
N VAL A 93 -3.55 17.59 -15.65
CA VAL A 93 -4.45 18.64 -15.12
C VAL A 93 -3.99 19.08 -13.74
N VAL A 94 -3.62 18.15 -12.85
CA VAL A 94 -3.05 18.49 -11.53
C VAL A 94 -1.75 19.28 -11.70
N ALA A 95 -0.82 18.82 -12.56
CA ALA A 95 0.45 19.47 -12.82
C ALA A 95 0.27 20.94 -13.27
N LEU A 96 -0.63 21.16 -14.24
CA LEU A 96 -0.94 22.50 -14.76
C LEU A 96 -1.63 23.38 -13.71
N ALA A 97 -2.54 22.82 -12.91
CA ALA A 97 -3.20 23.56 -11.85
C ALA A 97 -2.20 23.96 -10.73
N VAL A 98 -1.27 23.08 -10.37
CA VAL A 98 -0.18 23.40 -9.42
C VAL A 98 0.76 24.45 -10.00
N LEU A 99 1.14 24.30 -11.27
CA LEU A 99 2.00 25.26 -11.97
C LEU A 99 1.38 26.68 -12.00
N SER A 100 0.08 26.77 -12.26
CA SER A 100 -0.63 28.06 -12.26
C SER A 100 -0.66 28.77 -10.93
N ARG A 101 -0.40 28.04 -9.84
CA ARG A 101 -0.36 28.56 -8.46
C ARG A 101 1.05 28.58 -7.85
N GLN A 102 2.08 28.23 -8.61
CA GLN A 102 3.45 28.06 -8.11
C GLN A 102 3.99 29.34 -7.43
N GLY A 103 3.61 30.53 -7.92
CA GLY A 103 4.00 31.80 -7.29
C GLY A 103 3.29 32.12 -5.97
N THR A 104 2.25 31.37 -5.61
CA THR A 104 1.48 31.55 -4.36
C THR A 104 1.69 30.40 -3.36
N LEU A 105 2.28 29.29 -3.80
CA LEU A 105 2.61 28.17 -2.92
C LEU A 105 3.94 28.44 -2.21
N PRO A 106 4.05 28.11 -0.91
CA PRO A 106 5.33 28.20 -0.19
C PRO A 106 6.31 27.16 -0.76
N GLY A 107 7.61 27.36 -0.48
CA GLY A 107 8.62 26.33 -0.78
C GLY A 107 8.36 25.03 -0.03
N ALA A 108 8.83 23.91 -0.58
CA ALA A 108 8.62 22.59 0.03
C ALA A 108 9.21 22.44 1.45
N ASP A 109 10.21 23.27 1.77
CA ASP A 109 10.87 23.33 3.09
C ASP A 109 10.32 24.44 4.00
N ASP A 110 9.39 25.29 3.52
CA ASP A 110 8.85 26.43 4.26
C ASP A 110 7.32 26.44 4.33
N LEU A 111 6.77 25.31 4.76
CA LEU A 111 5.32 25.10 4.84
C LEU A 111 4.67 25.70 6.11
N SER A 112 5.47 26.19 7.04
CA SER A 112 4.99 26.86 8.26
C SER A 112 4.19 28.14 7.96
N LYS A 113 4.40 28.75 6.81
CA LYS A 113 3.73 29.99 6.36
C LYS A 113 2.31 29.75 5.81
N VAL A 114 1.87 28.51 5.66
CA VAL A 114 0.53 28.20 5.14
C VAL A 114 -0.52 28.63 6.15
N THR A 115 -1.29 29.66 5.79
CA THR A 115 -2.44 30.14 6.55
C THR A 115 -3.72 29.93 5.73
N GLY A 116 -4.62 29.10 6.24
CA GLY A 116 -5.88 28.80 5.55
C GLY A 116 -5.80 27.58 4.62
N THR A 117 -6.81 27.42 3.76
CA THR A 117 -6.95 26.29 2.86
C THR A 117 -7.23 26.77 1.43
N SER A 118 -6.43 26.34 0.48
CA SER A 118 -6.69 26.53 -0.96
C SER A 118 -7.73 25.52 -1.45
N SER A 119 -9.01 25.79 -1.18
CA SER A 119 -10.11 24.81 -1.35
C SER A 119 -10.22 24.26 -2.78
N GLY A 120 -10.08 25.11 -3.81
CA GLY A 120 -10.22 24.66 -5.20
C GLY A 120 -9.15 23.64 -5.62
N LEU A 121 -7.87 23.93 -5.32
CA LEU A 121 -6.79 23.01 -5.64
C LEU A 121 -6.81 21.76 -4.75
N TYR A 122 -7.25 21.90 -3.50
CA TYR A 122 -7.44 20.76 -2.59
C TYR A 122 -8.54 19.80 -3.08
N ILE A 123 -9.69 20.32 -3.52
CA ILE A 123 -10.77 19.49 -4.09
C ILE A 123 -10.29 18.78 -5.37
N LEU A 124 -9.59 19.51 -6.25
CA LEU A 124 -8.97 18.91 -7.43
C LEU A 124 -8.04 17.77 -7.05
N LEU A 125 -7.19 17.97 -6.03
CA LEU A 125 -6.28 16.95 -5.52
C LEU A 125 -7.03 15.70 -5.04
N LEU A 126 -8.10 15.85 -4.26
CA LEU A 126 -8.90 14.73 -3.77
C LEU A 126 -9.56 13.95 -4.91
N VAL A 127 -10.21 14.67 -5.84
CA VAL A 127 -10.90 14.05 -6.98
C VAL A 127 -9.89 13.34 -7.88
N ALA A 128 -8.76 13.98 -8.19
CA ALA A 128 -7.70 13.38 -8.97
C ALA A 128 -7.14 12.12 -8.28
N THR A 129 -6.86 12.19 -6.98
CA THR A 129 -6.36 11.04 -6.20
C THR A 129 -7.32 9.86 -6.26
N LEU A 130 -8.63 10.09 -6.13
CA LEU A 130 -9.65 9.04 -6.22
C LEU A 130 -9.69 8.39 -7.61
N LEU A 131 -9.71 9.21 -8.65
CA LEU A 131 -9.78 8.74 -10.03
C LEU A 131 -8.49 8.04 -10.47
N LEU A 132 -7.32 8.56 -10.08
CA LEU A 132 -6.03 7.96 -10.35
C LEU A 132 -5.91 6.59 -9.69
N GLY A 133 -6.28 6.46 -8.42
CA GLY A 133 -6.31 5.18 -7.73
C GLY A 133 -7.30 4.19 -8.35
N THR A 134 -8.44 4.66 -8.88
CA THR A 134 -9.39 3.80 -9.62
C THR A 134 -8.76 3.27 -10.91
N GLY A 135 -8.06 4.14 -11.65
CA GLY A 135 -7.31 3.75 -12.85
C GLY A 135 -6.17 2.77 -12.54
N GLU A 136 -5.47 2.98 -11.42
CA GLU A 136 -4.42 2.08 -10.92
C GLU A 136 -4.95 0.68 -10.64
N VAL A 137 -6.04 0.56 -9.88
CA VAL A 137 -6.68 -0.74 -9.58
C VAL A 137 -7.08 -1.48 -10.85
N LEU A 138 -7.67 -0.81 -11.83
CA LEU A 138 -8.04 -1.40 -13.10
C LEU A 138 -6.81 -1.86 -13.88
N ARG A 139 -5.80 -1.01 -13.98
CA ARG A 139 -4.56 -1.28 -14.71
C ARG A 139 -3.81 -2.47 -14.13
N ASP A 140 -3.73 -2.57 -12.79
CA ASP A 140 -3.04 -3.67 -12.10
C ASP A 140 -3.77 -5.00 -12.27
N ASN A 141 -5.09 -5.01 -12.15
CA ASN A 141 -5.88 -6.21 -12.43
C ASN A 141 -5.70 -6.69 -13.88
N CYS A 142 -5.76 -5.76 -14.85
CA CYS A 142 -5.50 -6.08 -16.24
C CYS A 142 -4.07 -6.60 -16.45
N GLY A 143 -3.05 -5.98 -15.85
CA GLY A 143 -1.65 -6.36 -15.99
C GLY A 143 -1.36 -7.78 -15.48
N GLN A 144 -1.91 -8.13 -14.31
CA GLN A 144 -1.77 -9.47 -13.74
C GLN A 144 -2.39 -10.55 -14.62
N THR A 145 -3.56 -10.28 -15.21
CA THR A 145 -4.26 -11.22 -16.09
C THR A 145 -3.73 -11.21 -17.53
N PHE A 146 -3.05 -10.14 -17.94
CA PHE A 146 -2.42 -10.01 -19.26
C PHE A 146 -1.11 -10.80 -19.37
N MET A 147 -0.33 -10.88 -18.28
CA MET A 147 0.97 -11.53 -18.29
C MET A 147 0.94 -13.00 -18.77
N PRO A 148 0.01 -13.88 -18.33
CA PRO A 148 -0.08 -15.24 -18.82
C PRO A 148 -0.40 -15.36 -20.31
N SER A 149 -0.92 -14.31 -20.95
CA SER A 149 -1.20 -14.28 -22.40
C SER A 149 0.01 -13.98 -23.27
N ILE A 150 1.12 -13.50 -22.67
CA ILE A 150 2.34 -13.08 -23.41
C ILE A 150 3.60 -13.80 -22.95
N VAL A 151 3.51 -14.65 -21.93
CA VAL A 151 4.63 -15.41 -21.35
C VAL A 151 4.26 -16.89 -21.32
N GLU A 152 5.19 -17.76 -21.70
CA GLU A 152 5.01 -19.21 -21.62
C GLU A 152 4.84 -19.65 -20.15
N VAL A 153 4.05 -20.69 -19.91
CA VAL A 153 3.68 -21.15 -18.54
C VAL A 153 4.90 -21.48 -17.69
N ASP A 154 5.92 -22.11 -18.29
CA ASP A 154 7.21 -22.48 -17.65
C ASP A 154 8.08 -21.27 -17.24
N GLN A 155 7.76 -20.07 -17.74
CA GLN A 155 8.48 -18.84 -17.45
C GLN A 155 7.70 -17.85 -16.58
N LEU A 156 6.44 -18.16 -16.24
CA LEU A 156 5.56 -17.25 -15.48
C LEU A 156 6.12 -16.89 -14.09
N GLU A 157 6.69 -17.87 -13.38
CA GLU A 157 7.29 -17.64 -12.07
C GLU A 157 8.45 -16.63 -12.16
N LYS A 158 9.32 -16.80 -13.15
CA LYS A 158 10.44 -15.88 -13.41
C LYS A 158 9.97 -14.49 -13.84
N ALA A 159 8.92 -14.41 -14.68
CA ALA A 159 8.36 -13.17 -15.15
C ALA A 159 7.72 -12.38 -14.00
N ASN A 160 6.89 -13.05 -13.19
CA ASN A 160 6.27 -12.46 -12.00
C ASN A 160 7.31 -12.01 -10.97
N GLY A 161 8.29 -12.86 -10.66
CA GLY A 161 9.34 -12.49 -9.70
C GLY A 161 10.12 -11.24 -10.12
N ARG A 162 10.43 -11.09 -11.41
CA ARG A 162 11.06 -9.87 -11.93
C ARG A 162 10.15 -8.65 -11.86
N MET A 163 8.87 -8.81 -12.19
CA MET A 163 7.89 -7.73 -12.13
C MET A 163 7.75 -7.21 -10.71
N TRP A 164 7.54 -8.10 -9.74
CA TRP A 164 7.43 -7.75 -8.32
C TRP A 164 8.69 -7.07 -7.76
N SER A 165 9.87 -7.55 -8.18
CA SER A 165 11.14 -6.93 -7.78
C SER A 165 11.28 -5.52 -8.35
N ALA A 166 10.94 -5.33 -9.64
CA ALA A 166 10.98 -4.02 -10.29
C ALA A 166 9.98 -3.04 -9.66
N GLU A 167 8.76 -3.49 -9.40
CA GLU A 167 7.72 -2.72 -8.72
C GLU A 167 8.18 -2.28 -7.31
N GLY A 168 8.68 -3.22 -6.50
CA GLY A 168 9.19 -2.90 -5.16
C GLY A 168 10.35 -1.90 -5.19
N ILE A 169 11.29 -2.05 -6.14
CA ILE A 169 12.41 -1.11 -6.29
C ILE A 169 11.92 0.26 -6.77
N ALA A 170 11.05 0.29 -7.76
CA ALA A 170 10.50 1.52 -8.33
C ALA A 170 9.71 2.32 -7.29
N ASN A 171 8.76 1.67 -6.62
CA ASN A 171 7.87 2.33 -5.65
C ASN A 171 8.57 2.73 -4.35
N THR A 172 9.63 2.02 -3.94
CA THR A 172 10.24 2.24 -2.62
C THR A 172 11.57 2.97 -2.70
N PHE A 173 12.42 2.62 -3.68
CA PHE A 173 13.81 3.10 -3.68
C PHE A 173 14.11 4.13 -4.76
N ILE A 174 13.36 4.18 -5.87
CA ILE A 174 13.62 5.12 -6.97
C ILE A 174 12.60 6.26 -6.96
N GLY A 175 11.31 5.94 -6.95
CA GLY A 175 10.24 6.92 -7.08
C GLY A 175 10.24 7.98 -5.98
N PRO A 176 10.21 7.61 -4.68
CA PRO A 176 10.16 8.59 -3.60
C PRO A 176 11.35 9.55 -3.56
N PRO A 177 12.62 9.14 -3.73
CA PRO A 177 13.75 10.08 -3.84
C PRO A 177 13.64 11.05 -5.01
N LEU A 178 13.27 10.54 -6.19
CA LEU A 178 13.02 11.39 -7.36
C LEU A 178 11.90 12.39 -7.09
N GLY A 179 10.79 11.92 -6.53
CA GLY A 179 9.66 12.77 -6.15
C GLY A 179 10.07 13.88 -5.17
N SER A 180 10.86 13.56 -4.16
CA SER A 180 11.33 14.54 -3.18
C SER A 180 12.28 15.58 -3.76
N LEU A 181 13.21 15.15 -4.62
CA LEU A 181 14.14 16.08 -5.30
C LEU A 181 13.39 17.02 -6.27
N LEU A 182 12.44 16.49 -7.00
CA LEU A 182 11.61 17.31 -7.91
C LEU A 182 10.72 18.29 -7.13
N LEU A 183 10.18 17.89 -5.97
CA LEU A 183 9.40 18.77 -5.09
C LEU A 183 10.21 19.94 -4.57
N ILE A 184 11.48 19.72 -4.20
CA ILE A 184 12.38 20.79 -3.76
C ILE A 184 12.59 21.83 -4.87
N ALA A 185 12.68 21.37 -6.13
CA ALA A 185 12.84 22.27 -7.26
C ALA A 185 11.52 23.02 -7.58
N ALA A 186 10.39 22.32 -7.66
CA ALA A 186 9.06 22.90 -7.82
C ALA A 186 7.95 21.88 -7.53
N PHE A 187 6.86 22.31 -6.90
CA PHE A 187 5.71 21.43 -6.60
C PHE A 187 5.06 20.78 -7.82
N SER A 188 5.12 21.43 -8.99
CA SER A 188 4.52 20.92 -10.22
C SER A 188 5.35 19.82 -10.90
N LEU A 189 6.66 19.77 -10.70
CA LEU A 189 7.57 18.88 -11.42
C LEU A 189 7.28 17.37 -11.21
N PRO A 190 7.07 16.88 -9.99
CA PRO A 190 6.74 15.45 -9.81
C PRO A 190 5.52 15.03 -10.63
N PHE A 191 4.49 15.89 -10.71
CA PHE A 191 3.27 15.61 -11.45
C PHE A 191 3.48 15.63 -12.97
N PHE A 192 4.34 16.50 -13.50
CA PHE A 192 4.70 16.45 -14.93
C PHE A 192 5.46 15.18 -15.28
N VAL A 193 6.43 14.79 -14.45
CA VAL A 193 7.22 13.58 -14.68
C VAL A 193 6.34 12.33 -14.55
N ASP A 194 5.44 12.31 -13.58
CA ASP A 194 4.48 11.22 -13.40
C ASP A 194 3.49 11.14 -14.58
N ALA A 195 2.94 12.26 -15.05
CA ALA A 195 2.12 12.29 -16.26
C ALA A 195 2.90 11.71 -17.46
N ALA A 196 4.15 12.14 -17.66
CA ALA A 196 4.98 11.61 -18.74
C ALA A 196 5.22 10.10 -18.60
N SER A 197 5.33 9.58 -17.35
CA SER A 197 5.48 8.16 -17.07
C SER A 197 4.26 7.35 -17.52
N PHE A 198 3.04 7.84 -17.26
CA PHE A 198 1.80 7.20 -17.71
C PHE A 198 1.64 7.23 -19.24
N PHE A 199 2.01 8.35 -19.86
CA PHE A 199 2.01 8.43 -21.33
C PHE A 199 2.97 7.40 -21.94
N ALA A 200 4.21 7.33 -21.45
CA ALA A 200 5.21 6.36 -21.90
C ALA A 200 4.74 4.92 -21.66
N ALA A 201 4.13 4.65 -20.51
CA ALA A 201 3.56 3.35 -20.17
C ALA A 201 2.44 2.96 -21.13
N ALA A 202 1.49 3.87 -21.41
CA ALA A 202 0.42 3.65 -22.38
C ALA A 202 0.98 3.35 -23.79
N ALA A 203 1.95 4.15 -24.26
CA ALA A 203 2.56 3.97 -25.58
C ALA A 203 3.27 2.62 -25.71
N LEU A 204 4.00 2.19 -24.67
CA LEU A 204 4.66 0.89 -24.64
C LEU A 204 3.66 -0.27 -24.71
N VAL A 205 2.60 -0.24 -23.89
CA VAL A 205 1.55 -1.27 -23.92
C VAL A 205 0.81 -1.26 -25.24
N TRP A 206 0.48 -0.08 -25.78
CA TRP A 206 -0.14 0.06 -27.09
C TRP A 206 0.68 -0.61 -28.20
N SER A 207 2.00 -0.50 -28.15
CA SER A 207 2.93 -1.08 -29.13
C SER A 207 3.04 -2.61 -29.08
N ILE A 208 2.43 -3.29 -28.12
CA ILE A 208 2.37 -4.77 -28.07
C ILE A 208 1.39 -5.25 -29.15
N PRO A 209 1.79 -6.12 -30.09
CA PRO A 209 0.88 -6.62 -31.12
C PRO A 209 -0.13 -7.61 -30.52
N GLY A 210 -1.32 -7.65 -31.11
CA GLY A 210 -2.39 -8.60 -30.74
C GLY A 210 -3.55 -7.97 -29.98
N SER A 211 -4.61 -8.76 -29.83
CA SER A 211 -5.80 -8.49 -29.02
C SER A 211 -5.90 -9.55 -27.92
N PHE A 212 -6.22 -9.15 -26.70
CA PHE A 212 -6.10 -10.00 -25.51
C PHE A 212 -7.40 -9.99 -24.69
N ARG A 213 -8.47 -10.34 -25.38
CA ARG A 213 -9.78 -10.55 -24.77
C ARG A 213 -9.80 -11.87 -24.01
N ALA A 214 -10.39 -11.91 -22.83
CA ALA A 214 -10.57 -13.15 -22.09
C ALA A 214 -11.43 -14.11 -22.93
N GLN A 215 -10.95 -15.34 -23.16
CA GLN A 215 -11.77 -16.42 -23.71
C GLN A 215 -12.59 -16.97 -22.54
N ARG A 216 -13.92 -16.82 -22.61
CA ARG A 216 -14.81 -17.47 -21.66
C ARG A 216 -15.01 -18.93 -22.10
N PRO A 217 -14.83 -19.92 -21.21
CA PRO A 217 -15.40 -21.23 -21.43
C PRO A 217 -16.92 -21.11 -21.40
N ASP A 218 -17.61 -21.68 -22.40
CA ASP A 218 -19.07 -21.62 -22.55
C ASP A 218 -19.87 -22.26 -21.39
N ASP A 219 -19.23 -23.05 -20.53
CA ASP A 219 -19.86 -23.85 -19.45
C ASP A 219 -19.70 -23.29 -18.03
N HIS A 220 -19.23 -22.05 -17.85
CA HIS A 220 -19.14 -21.48 -16.49
C HIS A 220 -20.51 -21.04 -16.00
N VAL A 221 -21.14 -21.85 -15.13
CA VAL A 221 -22.26 -21.43 -14.27
C VAL A 221 -21.73 -20.34 -13.33
N GLU A 222 -21.99 -19.07 -13.69
CA GLU A 222 -21.62 -17.92 -12.85
C GLU A 222 -22.39 -18.00 -11.53
N ARG A 223 -21.75 -18.45 -10.47
CA ARG A 223 -22.31 -18.24 -9.13
C ARG A 223 -22.25 -16.73 -8.82
N PRO A 224 -23.32 -16.13 -8.30
CA PRO A 224 -23.30 -14.71 -7.91
C PRO A 224 -22.14 -14.47 -6.93
N TRP A 225 -21.28 -13.50 -7.22
CA TRP A 225 -20.12 -13.16 -6.38
C TRP A 225 -20.50 -12.94 -4.91
N LYS A 226 -21.73 -12.44 -4.63
CA LYS A 226 -22.27 -12.26 -3.28
C LYS A 226 -22.39 -13.58 -2.53
N VAL A 227 -22.74 -14.66 -3.21
CA VAL A 227 -22.87 -16.01 -2.63
C VAL A 227 -21.48 -16.55 -2.27
N GLU A 228 -20.51 -16.37 -3.16
CA GLU A 228 -19.12 -16.80 -2.92
C GLU A 228 -18.46 -16.02 -1.79
N MET A 229 -18.69 -14.70 -1.72
CA MET A 229 -18.22 -13.86 -0.61
C MET A 229 -18.89 -14.26 0.71
N ALA A 230 -20.20 -14.55 0.69
CA ALA A 230 -20.93 -14.99 1.88
C ALA A 230 -20.42 -16.35 2.39
N GLU A 231 -20.08 -17.27 1.49
CA GLU A 231 -19.48 -18.56 1.83
C GLU A 231 -18.10 -18.38 2.47
N GLY A 232 -17.21 -17.58 1.85
CA GLY A 232 -15.89 -17.22 2.41
C GLY A 232 -15.99 -16.54 3.77
N PHE A 233 -16.94 -15.61 3.92
CA PHE A 233 -17.20 -14.92 5.19
C PHE A 233 -17.68 -15.90 6.27
N ARG A 234 -18.67 -16.74 5.97
CA ARG A 234 -19.22 -17.71 6.91
C ARG A 234 -18.15 -18.69 7.39
N TRP A 235 -17.31 -19.16 6.46
CA TRP A 235 -16.21 -20.04 6.78
C TRP A 235 -15.14 -19.36 7.64
N LEU A 236 -14.71 -18.13 7.30
CA LEU A 236 -13.77 -17.37 8.11
C LEU A 236 -14.30 -17.11 9.51
N TRP A 237 -15.59 -16.79 9.62
CA TRP A 237 -16.22 -16.46 10.89
C TRP A 237 -16.41 -17.65 11.81
N SER A 238 -16.62 -18.84 11.25
CA SER A 238 -16.72 -20.10 12.00
C SER A 238 -15.37 -20.55 12.58
N ASN A 239 -14.25 -20.15 11.96
CA ASN A 239 -12.92 -20.49 12.46
C ASN A 239 -12.43 -19.41 13.42
N GLU A 240 -12.42 -19.73 14.75
CA GLU A 240 -12.06 -18.75 15.79
C GLU A 240 -10.65 -18.17 15.63
N LEU A 241 -9.67 -18.99 15.24
CA LEU A 241 -8.28 -18.56 15.07
C LEU A 241 -8.16 -17.57 13.91
N LEU A 242 -8.68 -17.93 12.73
CA LEU A 242 -8.59 -17.08 11.54
C LEU A 242 -9.42 -15.80 11.67
N ARG A 243 -10.59 -15.87 12.31
CA ARG A 243 -11.38 -14.70 12.67
C ARG A 243 -10.60 -13.74 13.58
N SER A 244 -9.97 -14.27 14.61
CA SER A 244 -9.13 -13.47 15.53
C SER A 244 -7.95 -12.81 14.81
N MET A 245 -7.29 -13.55 13.92
CA MET A 245 -6.19 -13.03 13.10
C MET A 245 -6.66 -11.93 12.12
N ALA A 246 -7.83 -12.09 11.50
CA ALA A 246 -8.39 -11.09 10.59
C ALA A 246 -8.74 -9.79 11.31
N ILE A 247 -9.38 -9.89 12.48
CA ILE A 247 -9.74 -8.74 13.32
C ILE A 247 -8.48 -8.01 13.79
N ILE A 248 -7.49 -8.77 14.33
CA ILE A 248 -6.25 -8.19 14.81
C ILE A 248 -5.51 -7.48 13.66
N LEU A 249 -5.38 -8.10 12.48
CA LEU A 249 -4.75 -7.47 11.32
C LEU A 249 -5.49 -6.20 10.87
N GLY A 250 -6.82 -6.25 10.84
CA GLY A 250 -7.62 -5.07 10.52
C GLY A 250 -7.36 -3.90 11.48
N LEU A 251 -7.32 -4.17 12.78
CA LEU A 251 -7.03 -3.16 13.80
C LEU A 251 -5.56 -2.70 13.79
N MET A 252 -4.61 -3.57 13.46
CA MET A 252 -3.21 -3.18 13.21
C MET A 252 -3.12 -2.19 12.05
N ASN A 253 -3.79 -2.48 10.93
CA ASN A 253 -3.81 -1.61 9.77
C ASN A 253 -4.54 -0.29 10.03
N LEU A 254 -5.62 -0.33 10.83
CA LEU A 254 -6.30 0.89 11.31
C LEU A 254 -5.33 1.76 12.11
N ALA A 255 -4.63 1.19 13.09
CA ALA A 255 -3.69 1.88 13.96
C ALA A 255 -2.55 2.50 13.13
N SER A 256 -1.90 1.71 12.26
CA SER A 256 -0.84 2.21 11.39
C SER A 256 -1.32 3.30 10.41
N ALA A 257 -2.55 3.20 9.89
CA ALA A 257 -3.11 4.23 9.02
C ALA A 257 -3.49 5.51 9.79
N LEU A 258 -3.86 5.38 11.06
CA LEU A 258 -4.15 6.51 11.95
C LEU A 258 -2.91 7.40 12.12
N SER A 259 -1.80 6.84 12.57
CA SER A 259 -0.54 7.58 12.73
C SER A 259 0.05 8.00 11.38
N GLY A 260 -0.02 7.12 10.37
CA GLY A 260 0.48 7.37 9.02
C GLY A 260 -0.20 8.54 8.29
N SER A 261 -1.50 8.77 8.52
CA SER A 261 -2.26 9.83 7.85
C SER A 261 -1.81 11.25 8.21
N VAL A 262 -1.22 11.43 9.36
CA VAL A 262 -0.70 12.72 9.86
C VAL A 262 0.84 12.76 9.92
N LEU A 263 1.50 11.69 9.45
CA LEU A 263 2.96 11.57 9.51
C LEU A 263 3.68 12.72 8.79
N VAL A 264 3.13 13.22 7.69
CA VAL A 264 3.72 14.36 6.96
C VAL A 264 3.75 15.62 7.81
N LEU A 265 2.68 15.91 8.57
CA LEU A 265 2.66 17.05 9.50
C LEU A 265 3.60 16.83 10.67
N PHE A 266 3.65 15.62 11.20
CA PHE A 266 4.58 15.26 12.27
C PHE A 266 6.05 15.42 11.82
N ALA A 267 6.37 14.98 10.60
CA ALA A 267 7.69 15.13 10.03
C ALA A 267 8.08 16.61 9.87
N GLN A 268 7.19 17.44 9.37
CA GLN A 268 7.42 18.87 9.14
C GLN A 268 7.46 19.70 10.44
N GLU A 269 6.56 19.45 11.40
CA GLU A 269 6.36 20.32 12.56
C GLU A 269 7.06 19.83 13.85
N ILE A 270 7.35 18.53 13.95
CA ILE A 270 7.98 17.93 15.13
C ILE A 270 9.42 17.51 14.85
N LEU A 271 9.67 16.84 13.70
CA LEU A 271 11.00 16.39 13.32
C LEU A 271 11.78 17.45 12.54
N ASP A 272 11.12 18.50 12.06
CA ASP A 272 11.68 19.59 11.28
C ASP A 272 12.47 19.11 10.05
N VAL A 273 11.81 18.24 9.24
CA VAL A 273 12.45 17.61 8.08
C VAL A 273 11.70 17.94 6.78
N GLY A 274 12.49 18.18 5.73
CA GLY A 274 12.01 18.34 4.36
C GLY A 274 11.69 16.98 3.67
N PRO A 275 11.20 17.05 2.42
CA PRO A 275 10.72 15.86 1.69
C PRO A 275 11.82 14.82 1.47
N PHE A 276 13.07 15.23 1.27
CA PHE A 276 14.18 14.30 1.03
C PHE A 276 14.52 13.46 2.27
N VAL A 277 14.62 14.11 3.45
CA VAL A 277 14.87 13.38 4.70
C VAL A 277 13.70 12.49 5.07
N PHE A 278 12.47 12.94 4.83
CA PHE A 278 11.27 12.11 4.99
C PHE A 278 11.35 10.83 4.15
N THR A 279 11.83 10.92 2.92
CA THR A 279 12.05 9.76 2.05
C THR A 279 13.14 8.82 2.62
N ILE A 280 14.24 9.38 3.14
CA ILE A 280 15.30 8.57 3.79
C ILE A 280 14.73 7.79 5.00
N MET A 281 13.86 8.40 5.79
CA MET A 281 13.19 7.70 6.89
C MET A 281 12.39 6.49 6.41
N GLY A 282 11.73 6.59 5.24
CA GLY A 282 11.03 5.48 4.59
C GLY A 282 11.94 4.30 4.23
N PHE A 283 13.21 4.55 3.90
CA PHE A 283 14.18 3.48 3.64
C PHE A 283 14.45 2.62 4.86
N GLY A 284 14.41 3.19 6.08
CA GLY A 284 14.49 2.41 7.31
C GLY A 284 13.42 1.34 7.35
N PHE A 285 12.16 1.72 7.07
CA PHE A 285 11.03 0.79 7.01
C PHE A 285 11.21 -0.29 5.92
N ALA A 286 11.60 0.11 4.71
CA ALA A 286 11.80 -0.81 3.59
C ALA A 286 12.93 -1.83 3.85
N ALA A 287 14.08 -1.36 4.33
CA ALA A 287 15.21 -2.21 4.69
C ALA A 287 14.85 -3.17 5.82
N GLY A 288 14.17 -2.66 6.85
CA GLY A 288 13.68 -3.49 7.95
C GLY A 288 12.73 -4.59 7.47
N GLY A 289 11.78 -4.27 6.62
CA GLY A 289 10.85 -5.23 6.03
C GLY A 289 11.58 -6.34 5.24
N ALA A 290 12.57 -5.98 4.41
CA ALA A 290 13.38 -6.93 3.66
C ALA A 290 14.21 -7.86 4.58
N VAL A 291 14.85 -7.30 5.60
CA VAL A 291 15.59 -8.08 6.62
C VAL A 291 14.65 -9.00 7.36
N GLY A 292 13.49 -8.48 7.80
CA GLY A 292 12.49 -9.22 8.56
C GLY A 292 11.91 -10.40 7.80
N ALA A 293 11.60 -10.23 6.51
CA ALA A 293 11.07 -11.31 5.67
C ALA A 293 12.04 -12.50 5.59
N ASN A 294 13.36 -12.23 5.53
CA ASN A 294 14.39 -13.27 5.52
C ASN A 294 14.63 -13.91 6.91
N LEU A 295 14.44 -13.16 7.98
CA LEU A 295 14.63 -13.65 9.36
C LEU A 295 13.39 -14.38 9.90
N ALA A 296 12.20 -14.06 9.39
CA ALA A 296 10.92 -14.57 9.91
C ALA A 296 10.87 -16.10 10.10
N PRO A 297 11.31 -16.94 9.13
CA PRO A 297 11.29 -18.40 9.32
C PRO A 297 12.19 -18.87 10.46
N ARG A 298 13.38 -18.24 10.62
CA ARG A 298 14.33 -18.57 11.69
C ARG A 298 13.80 -18.16 13.05
N LEU A 299 13.21 -16.96 13.16
CA LEU A 299 12.61 -16.43 14.37
C LEU A 299 11.42 -17.30 14.82
N SER A 300 10.52 -17.63 13.88
CA SER A 300 9.36 -18.46 14.16
C SER A 300 9.75 -19.87 14.61
N LYS A 301 10.79 -20.46 14.01
CA LYS A 301 11.32 -21.77 14.42
C LYS A 301 11.97 -21.74 15.82
N ARG A 302 12.67 -20.64 16.15
CA ARG A 302 13.42 -20.53 17.42
C ARG A 302 12.52 -20.17 18.60
N PHE A 303 11.59 -19.23 18.41
CA PHE A 303 10.78 -18.65 19.51
C PHE A 303 9.32 -19.11 19.49
N GLY A 304 8.90 -19.81 18.43
CA GLY A 304 7.51 -20.19 18.20
C GLY A 304 6.69 -19.08 17.52
N SER A 305 5.74 -19.51 16.67
CA SER A 305 4.92 -18.60 15.86
C SER A 305 4.09 -17.62 16.71
N GLY A 306 3.49 -18.09 17.81
CA GLY A 306 2.67 -17.23 18.68
C GLY A 306 3.48 -16.15 19.39
N THR A 307 4.68 -16.50 19.89
CA THR A 307 5.60 -15.53 20.51
C THR A 307 6.02 -14.47 19.52
N CYS A 308 6.31 -14.85 18.25
CA CYS A 308 6.65 -13.90 17.20
C CYS A 308 5.48 -12.95 16.91
N LEU A 309 4.24 -13.45 16.82
CA LEU A 309 3.06 -12.60 16.62
C LEU A 309 2.83 -11.63 17.78
N ALA A 310 3.02 -12.10 19.02
CA ALA A 310 2.95 -11.22 20.19
C ALA A 310 4.06 -10.15 20.17
N ALA A 311 5.28 -10.53 19.78
CA ALA A 311 6.40 -9.59 19.62
C ALA A 311 6.11 -8.50 18.59
N VAL A 312 5.44 -8.82 17.48
CA VAL A 312 5.01 -7.80 16.49
C VAL A 312 4.13 -6.74 17.16
N LEU A 313 3.14 -7.16 17.92
CA LEU A 313 2.20 -6.24 18.58
C LEU A 313 2.90 -5.40 19.66
N ALA A 314 3.76 -6.02 20.48
CA ALA A 314 4.51 -5.33 21.52
C ALA A 314 5.52 -4.33 20.96
N THR A 315 6.26 -4.72 19.92
CA THR A 315 7.25 -3.83 19.28
C THR A 315 6.59 -2.68 18.53
N SER A 316 5.43 -2.92 17.91
CA SER A 316 4.66 -1.84 17.29
C SER A 316 4.14 -0.85 18.32
N ALA A 317 3.59 -1.33 19.46
CA ALA A 317 3.17 -0.46 20.54
C ALA A 317 4.33 0.40 21.08
N ALA A 318 5.45 -0.24 21.42
CA ALA A 318 6.63 0.46 21.93
C ALA A 318 7.23 1.42 20.89
N GLY A 319 7.28 1.00 19.62
CA GLY A 319 7.79 1.81 18.51
C GLY A 319 6.96 3.07 18.30
N SER A 320 5.64 2.96 18.22
CA SER A 320 4.75 4.12 18.08
C SER A 320 4.84 5.06 19.28
N PHE A 321 4.97 4.53 20.49
CA PHE A 321 5.19 5.33 21.69
C PHE A 321 6.49 6.13 21.62
N VAL A 322 7.60 5.48 21.24
CA VAL A 322 8.92 6.11 21.10
C VAL A 322 8.87 7.17 20.00
N VAL A 323 8.25 6.89 18.84
CA VAL A 323 8.07 7.89 17.77
C VAL A 323 7.28 9.09 18.27
N GLY A 324 6.18 8.87 19.01
CA GLY A 324 5.37 9.94 19.60
C GLY A 324 6.15 10.85 20.54
N LEU A 325 7.14 10.34 21.25
CA LEU A 325 8.02 11.11 22.14
C LEU A 325 9.16 11.82 21.39
N SER A 326 9.61 11.26 20.27
CA SER A 326 10.80 11.72 19.56
C SER A 326 10.59 13.09 18.88
N SER A 327 11.70 13.85 18.82
CA SER A 327 11.89 15.00 17.93
C SER A 327 13.13 14.80 17.06
N TRP A 328 13.70 13.61 17.01
CA TRP A 328 14.94 13.29 16.31
C TRP A 328 14.69 12.25 15.23
N TRP A 329 14.73 12.66 13.98
CA TRP A 329 14.36 11.82 12.83
C TRP A 329 15.21 10.54 12.68
N PRO A 330 16.55 10.50 13.00
CA PRO A 330 17.31 9.25 12.87
C PRO A 330 16.80 8.17 13.82
N LEU A 331 16.36 8.53 15.03
CA LEU A 331 15.73 7.58 15.95
C LEU A 331 14.43 7.03 15.36
N VAL A 332 13.61 7.90 14.78
CA VAL A 332 12.34 7.47 14.13
C VAL A 332 12.62 6.50 12.98
N MET A 333 13.63 6.77 12.15
CA MET A 333 14.06 5.88 11.06
C MET A 333 14.47 4.50 11.58
N VAL A 334 15.30 4.45 12.64
CA VAL A 334 15.74 3.18 13.26
C VAL A 334 14.56 2.42 13.85
N VAL A 335 13.65 3.11 14.54
CA VAL A 335 12.43 2.52 15.10
C VAL A 335 11.54 1.95 14.01
N PHE A 336 11.31 2.68 12.91
CA PHE A 336 10.57 2.18 11.75
C PHE A 336 11.21 0.93 11.16
N GLY A 337 12.53 0.92 11.01
CA GLY A 337 13.28 -0.25 10.53
C GLY A 337 13.11 -1.47 11.46
N PHE A 338 13.24 -1.26 12.76
CA PHE A 338 13.08 -2.34 13.73
C PHE A 338 11.65 -2.90 13.77
N VAL A 339 10.65 -2.01 13.83
CA VAL A 339 9.23 -2.40 13.79
C VAL A 339 8.90 -3.15 12.50
N ALA A 340 9.40 -2.68 11.35
CA ALA A 340 9.20 -3.37 10.06
C ALA A 340 9.88 -4.74 10.02
N THR A 341 11.09 -4.87 10.62
CA THR A 341 11.80 -6.15 10.70
C THR A 341 10.97 -7.19 11.47
N VAL A 342 10.47 -6.82 12.62
CA VAL A 342 9.64 -7.72 13.43
C VAL A 342 8.27 -7.90 12.75
N GLY A 343 7.69 -6.83 12.23
CA GLY A 343 6.38 -6.80 11.56
C GLY A 343 6.29 -7.73 10.34
N ALA A 344 7.37 -7.92 9.59
CA ALA A 344 7.41 -8.85 8.46
C ALA A 344 7.09 -10.30 8.88
N THR A 345 7.38 -10.68 10.13
CA THR A 345 7.07 -12.02 10.65
C THR A 345 5.57 -12.28 10.69
N TRP A 346 4.75 -11.25 10.91
CA TRP A 346 3.28 -11.38 10.85
C TRP A 346 2.83 -11.94 9.50
N ASN A 347 3.23 -11.31 8.41
CA ASN A 347 2.83 -11.74 7.08
C ASN A 347 3.31 -13.17 6.77
N VAL A 348 4.59 -13.47 7.04
CA VAL A 348 5.16 -14.80 6.76
C VAL A 348 4.41 -15.89 7.52
N ILE A 349 4.18 -15.70 8.82
CA ILE A 349 3.51 -16.70 9.68
C ILE A 349 2.04 -16.85 9.28
N THR A 350 1.31 -15.73 9.15
CA THR A 350 -0.14 -15.78 8.96
C THR A 350 -0.55 -16.18 7.55
N VAL A 351 0.24 -15.83 6.53
CA VAL A 351 0.00 -16.29 5.14
C VAL A 351 0.23 -17.80 5.06
N SER A 352 1.36 -18.30 5.56
CA SER A 352 1.66 -19.73 5.59
C SER A 352 0.60 -20.53 6.35
N LEU A 353 0.15 -20.02 7.50
CA LEU A 353 -0.89 -20.67 8.30
C LEU A 353 -2.23 -20.75 7.55
N ARG A 354 -2.66 -19.66 6.91
CA ARG A 354 -3.90 -19.66 6.10
C ARG A 354 -3.84 -20.66 4.95
N GLN A 355 -2.71 -20.71 4.26
CA GLN A 355 -2.51 -21.65 3.16
C GLN A 355 -2.54 -23.11 3.62
N SER A 356 -2.17 -23.39 4.87
CA SER A 356 -2.20 -24.76 5.42
C SER A 356 -3.55 -25.16 6.01
N ILE A 357 -4.39 -24.22 6.45
CA ILE A 357 -5.65 -24.51 7.15
C ILE A 357 -6.86 -24.44 6.20
N ILE A 358 -6.85 -23.50 5.23
CA ILE A 358 -7.99 -23.25 4.37
C ILE A 358 -8.03 -24.30 3.26
N PRO A 359 -9.16 -25.00 3.05
CA PRO A 359 -9.31 -25.92 1.93
C PRO A 359 -9.04 -25.24 0.59
N PRO A 360 -8.35 -25.89 -0.37
CA PRO A 360 -7.93 -25.26 -1.63
C PRO A 360 -9.07 -24.58 -2.41
N HIS A 361 -10.27 -25.18 -2.41
CA HIS A 361 -11.45 -24.65 -3.11
C HIS A 361 -12.06 -23.39 -2.45
N LEU A 362 -11.75 -23.10 -1.17
CA LEU A 362 -12.20 -21.93 -0.43
C LEU A 362 -11.10 -20.87 -0.27
N LEU A 363 -9.84 -21.20 -0.57
CA LEU A 363 -8.69 -20.34 -0.28
C LEU A 363 -8.83 -18.94 -0.88
N GLY A 364 -9.27 -18.84 -2.13
CA GLY A 364 -9.49 -17.55 -2.80
C GLY A 364 -10.58 -16.71 -2.13
N ARG A 365 -11.74 -17.34 -1.82
CA ARG A 365 -12.91 -16.68 -1.21
C ARG A 365 -12.60 -16.17 0.20
N VAL A 366 -11.99 -17.04 1.02
CA VAL A 366 -11.61 -16.70 2.39
C VAL A 366 -10.51 -15.61 2.43
N ASN A 367 -9.51 -15.70 1.54
CA ASN A 367 -8.48 -14.68 1.44
C ASN A 367 -9.05 -13.32 0.98
N SER A 368 -10.04 -13.29 0.10
CA SER A 368 -10.70 -12.04 -0.31
C SER A 368 -11.39 -11.36 0.87
N VAL A 369 -12.13 -12.13 1.68
CA VAL A 369 -12.77 -11.63 2.91
C VAL A 369 -11.72 -11.16 3.93
N TYR A 370 -10.67 -11.94 4.13
CA TYR A 370 -9.57 -11.59 5.04
C TYR A 370 -8.89 -10.27 4.62
N ARG A 371 -8.62 -10.11 3.32
CA ARG A 371 -8.06 -8.86 2.77
C ARG A 371 -9.02 -7.68 2.90
N PHE A 372 -10.32 -7.91 2.75
CA PHE A 372 -11.33 -6.87 2.96
C PHE A 372 -11.25 -6.31 4.39
N PHE A 373 -11.18 -7.17 5.42
CA PHE A 373 -10.96 -6.74 6.79
C PHE A 373 -9.61 -6.04 6.97
N ALA A 374 -8.55 -6.60 6.40
CA ALA A 374 -7.21 -6.04 6.54
C ALA A 374 -7.10 -4.62 5.95
N TRP A 375 -7.56 -4.44 4.73
CA TRP A 375 -7.38 -3.18 3.98
C TRP A 375 -8.53 -2.19 4.19
N GLY A 376 -9.76 -2.69 4.42
CA GLY A 376 -10.93 -1.86 4.67
C GLY A 376 -10.85 -1.02 5.94
N MET A 377 -10.03 -1.42 6.91
CA MET A 377 -9.81 -0.65 8.13
C MET A 377 -8.85 0.53 7.95
N MET A 378 -8.05 0.55 6.88
CA MET A 378 -7.07 1.64 6.65
C MET A 378 -7.73 3.01 6.39
N PRO A 379 -8.76 3.16 5.54
CA PRO A 379 -9.46 4.43 5.39
C PRO A 379 -10.06 4.95 6.70
N ILE A 380 -10.62 4.04 7.52
CA ILE A 380 -11.18 4.39 8.83
C ILE A 380 -10.06 4.88 9.75
N GLY A 381 -8.93 4.18 9.78
CA GLY A 381 -7.75 4.60 10.55
C GLY A 381 -7.25 5.98 10.12
N ALA A 382 -7.14 6.23 8.82
CA ALA A 382 -6.71 7.53 8.31
C ALA A 382 -7.65 8.67 8.76
N ALA A 383 -8.96 8.47 8.66
CA ALA A 383 -9.94 9.45 9.17
C ALA A 383 -9.79 9.69 10.68
N LEU A 384 -9.66 8.62 11.47
CA LEU A 384 -9.47 8.71 12.92
C LEU A 384 -8.18 9.47 13.28
N GLY A 385 -7.11 9.35 12.50
CA GLY A 385 -5.88 10.11 12.72
C GLY A 385 -6.09 11.61 12.61
N GLY A 386 -6.76 12.06 11.54
CA GLY A 386 -7.13 13.46 11.36
C GLY A 386 -8.05 13.98 12.47
N VAL A 387 -9.07 13.18 12.84
CA VAL A 387 -10.02 13.51 13.95
C VAL A 387 -9.25 13.60 15.28
N THR A 388 -8.40 12.63 15.61
CA THR A 388 -7.61 12.62 16.85
C THR A 388 -6.79 13.90 17.00
N VAL A 389 -6.03 14.25 15.96
CA VAL A 389 -5.19 15.46 16.01
C VAL A 389 -6.04 16.72 16.07
N THR A 390 -7.16 16.77 15.35
CA THR A 390 -8.07 17.92 15.38
C THR A 390 -8.69 18.13 16.76
N VAL A 391 -9.23 17.08 17.37
CA VAL A 391 -9.83 17.14 18.70
C VAL A 391 -8.82 17.55 19.76
N VAL A 392 -7.62 16.93 19.75
CA VAL A 392 -6.58 17.26 20.73
C VAL A 392 -6.04 18.67 20.52
N SER A 393 -6.03 19.22 19.29
CA SER A 393 -5.61 20.62 19.06
C SER A 393 -6.56 21.67 19.65
N HIS A 394 -7.80 21.31 20.00
CA HIS A 394 -8.70 22.18 20.79
C HIS A 394 -8.43 22.13 22.30
N LEU A 395 -7.74 21.08 22.78
CA LEU A 395 -7.48 20.83 24.20
C LEU A 395 -6.04 21.12 24.61
N ALA A 396 -5.12 21.06 23.65
CA ALA A 396 -3.68 21.17 23.87
C ALA A 396 -2.99 21.90 22.72
N ASN A 397 -1.69 22.18 22.88
CA ASN A 397 -0.93 22.81 21.82
C ASN A 397 -0.72 21.87 20.61
N ARG A 398 -0.40 22.46 19.47
CA ARG A 398 -0.21 21.78 18.18
C ARG A 398 0.78 20.60 18.24
N ARG A 399 1.88 20.74 18.99
CA ARG A 399 2.90 19.68 19.13
C ARG A 399 2.34 18.45 19.85
N VAL A 400 1.59 18.65 20.93
CA VAL A 400 0.91 17.56 21.65
C VAL A 400 -0.14 16.91 20.77
N ALA A 401 -0.90 17.70 20.03
CA ALA A 401 -1.91 17.19 19.13
C ALA A 401 -1.33 16.28 18.04
N LEU A 402 -0.23 16.65 17.39
CA LEU A 402 0.42 15.80 16.39
C LEU A 402 1.00 14.51 16.98
N ARG A 403 1.50 14.56 18.19
CA ARG A 403 2.03 13.38 18.90
C ARG A 403 0.92 12.42 19.35
N SER A 404 -0.29 12.93 19.60
CA SER A 404 -1.40 12.12 20.10
C SER A 404 -1.79 10.99 19.16
N ALA A 405 -1.65 11.15 17.86
CA ALA A 405 -1.92 10.09 16.89
C ALA A 405 -1.03 8.86 17.12
N PHE A 406 0.26 9.07 17.46
CA PHE A 406 1.19 7.97 17.75
C PHE A 406 0.91 7.34 19.12
N PHE A 407 0.44 8.10 20.10
CA PHE A 407 0.04 7.54 21.39
C PHE A 407 -1.23 6.71 21.30
N VAL A 408 -2.22 7.15 20.50
CA VAL A 408 -3.44 6.36 20.22
C VAL A 408 -3.08 5.09 19.46
N ASP A 409 -2.23 5.18 18.43
CA ASP A 409 -1.70 4.03 17.71
C ASP A 409 -1.02 3.03 18.68
N SER A 410 -0.12 3.52 19.53
CA SER A 410 0.52 2.72 20.57
C SER A 410 -0.47 2.04 21.52
N ALA A 411 -1.50 2.77 21.98
CA ALA A 411 -2.52 2.23 22.86
C ALA A 411 -3.33 1.11 22.20
N ILE A 412 -3.68 1.27 20.91
CA ILE A 412 -4.36 0.23 20.14
C ILE A 412 -3.48 -1.03 20.05
N TYR A 413 -2.21 -0.89 19.67
CA TYR A 413 -1.30 -2.02 19.60
C TYR A 413 -1.07 -2.69 20.96
N LEU A 414 -1.01 -1.93 22.06
CA LEU A 414 -0.91 -2.47 23.42
C LEU A 414 -2.16 -3.28 23.80
N CYS A 415 -3.34 -2.78 23.48
CA CYS A 415 -4.60 -3.52 23.66
C CYS A 415 -4.59 -4.82 22.83
N LEU A 416 -4.15 -4.74 21.58
CA LEU A 416 -4.03 -5.90 20.70
C LEU A 416 -3.00 -6.91 21.23
N PHE A 417 -1.89 -6.46 21.82
CA PHE A 417 -0.91 -7.33 22.48
C PHE A 417 -1.54 -8.08 23.65
N VAL A 418 -2.24 -7.36 24.54
CA VAL A 418 -2.87 -7.98 25.72
C VAL A 418 -3.91 -9.03 25.30
N ILE A 419 -4.73 -8.74 24.29
CA ILE A 419 -5.75 -9.67 23.78
C ILE A 419 -5.10 -10.78 22.93
N GLY A 420 -4.17 -10.43 22.06
CA GLY A 420 -3.58 -11.33 21.07
C GLY A 420 -2.71 -12.41 21.69
N ARG A 421 -1.96 -12.10 22.76
CA ARG A 421 -1.07 -13.06 23.44
C ARG A 421 -1.79 -14.32 23.94
N SER A 422 -3.07 -14.22 24.30
CA SER A 422 -3.88 -15.35 24.76
C SER A 422 -4.58 -16.09 23.63
N LYS A 423 -4.88 -15.39 22.53
CA LYS A 423 -5.60 -15.94 21.38
C LYS A 423 -4.68 -16.56 20.33
N LEU A 424 -3.47 -16.02 20.15
CA LEU A 424 -2.50 -16.42 19.12
C LEU A 424 -1.28 -17.15 19.75
N THR A 425 -1.53 -18.14 20.61
CA THR A 425 -0.44 -18.93 21.21
C THR A 425 0.17 -19.90 20.19
N THR A 426 1.46 -20.21 20.34
CA THR A 426 2.15 -21.19 19.48
C THR A 426 1.41 -22.52 19.44
N ALA A 427 0.95 -23.02 20.61
CA ALA A 427 0.20 -24.28 20.70
C ALA A 427 -1.10 -24.25 19.85
N LYS A 428 -1.87 -23.15 19.88
CA LYS A 428 -3.09 -23.01 19.07
C LYS A 428 -2.79 -22.98 17.58
N LEU A 429 -1.71 -22.30 17.18
CA LEU A 429 -1.30 -22.21 15.79
C LEU A 429 -0.82 -23.56 15.24
N GLU A 430 -0.09 -24.32 16.03
CA GLU A 430 0.38 -25.67 15.69
C GLU A 430 -0.76 -26.68 15.67
N ALA A 431 -1.65 -26.65 16.66
CA ALA A 431 -2.82 -27.49 16.70
C ALA A 431 -3.71 -27.27 15.46
N ALA A 432 -3.87 -26.02 15.03
CA ALA A 432 -4.64 -25.71 13.83
C ALA A 432 -4.00 -26.26 12.52
N ARG A 433 -2.66 -26.34 12.46
CA ARG A 433 -1.96 -26.96 11.32
C ARG A 433 -2.13 -28.47 11.26
N THR A 434 -2.16 -29.13 12.43
CA THR A 434 -2.27 -30.60 12.52
C THR A 434 -3.71 -31.11 12.44
N ALA A 435 -4.70 -30.25 12.69
CA ALA A 435 -6.12 -30.60 12.66
C ALA A 435 -6.70 -30.76 11.24
N VAL A 436 -5.94 -30.38 10.20
CA VAL A 436 -6.37 -30.56 8.78
C VAL A 436 -5.96 -31.95 8.35
N PRO A 437 -6.90 -32.86 8.00
CA PRO A 437 -6.55 -34.15 7.40
C PRO A 437 -5.81 -33.91 6.08
N ALA A 438 -4.75 -34.69 5.87
CA ALA A 438 -3.92 -34.64 4.67
C ALA A 438 -4.74 -34.92 3.37
#